data_003834fa97ebd2ba43bf2ab1050b7359
#
_entry.id   003834fa97ebd2ba43bf2ab1050b7359
#
_cell.length_a   1.000
_cell.length_b   1.000
_cell.length_c   1.000
_cell.angle_alpha   90.00
_cell.angle_beta   90.00
_cell.angle_gamma   90.00
#
_symmetry.space_group_name_H-M   'P 1'
#
loop_
_entity.id
_entity.type
_entity.pdbx_description
1 polymer ?
#
loop_
_entity_poly.entity_id
_entity_poly.type
_entity_poly.pdbx_seq_one_letter_code
_entity_poly.pdbx_strand_id
1 'polypeptide(L)'
;MSEIKQVSLFVENRPGRTAKVAKTLSDAGVNIRALTIAEAGDFGVIRMVLDDAEKGYKVLKENAFTVSMTDVLAVEMKDQPGGLYEIVNTLGENKVNVDYAYAFVTAKAQRAMLILRVDDIAKARKVLSDKTIKIATKEEIQ
;
A
#
# COMPACT_ATOMS: atom_id res chain seq x y z
N MET A 1 -7.59 3.38 16.22
CA MET A 1 -7.17 2.39 15.23
C MET A 1 -5.97 2.90 14.45
N SER A 2 -4.94 2.11 14.42
CA SER A 2 -3.74 2.49 13.68
C SER A 2 -3.93 2.27 12.19
N GLU A 3 -3.48 3.21 11.43
CA GLU A 3 -3.39 3.08 9.98
C GLU A 3 -2.31 2.07 9.62
N ILE A 4 -2.41 1.56 8.39
CA ILE A 4 -1.40 0.68 7.85
C ILE A 4 -0.25 1.55 7.35
N LYS A 5 0.97 1.19 7.73
CA LYS A 5 2.16 1.91 7.29
C LYS A 5 2.66 1.29 5.99
N GLN A 6 2.79 2.12 5.00
CA GLN A 6 3.39 1.75 3.72
C GLN A 6 4.83 2.26 3.71
N VAL A 7 5.75 1.43 3.25
CA VAL A 7 7.14 1.82 3.06
C VAL A 7 7.34 2.20 1.61
N SER A 8 7.88 3.37 1.37
CA SER A 8 8.13 3.89 0.02
C SER A 8 9.60 4.17 -0.18
N LEU A 9 10.09 3.86 -1.37
CA LEU A 9 11.50 4.02 -1.73
C LEU A 9 11.65 4.77 -3.04
N PHE A 10 12.69 5.59 -3.11
CA PHE A 10 13.20 6.13 -4.36
C PHE A 10 14.44 5.35 -4.75
N VAL A 11 14.44 4.73 -5.92
CA VAL A 11 15.59 3.97 -6.43
C VAL A 11 15.88 4.37 -7.87
N GLU A 12 17.10 4.15 -8.29
CA GLU A 12 17.46 4.35 -9.69
C GLU A 12 16.72 3.32 -10.56
N ASN A 13 16.17 3.79 -11.68
CA ASN A 13 15.43 2.93 -12.62
C ASN A 13 16.43 2.20 -13.53
N ARG A 14 17.02 1.14 -13.01
CA ARG A 14 17.99 0.33 -13.75
C ARG A 14 18.03 -1.10 -13.22
N PRO A 15 18.55 -2.04 -14.03
CA PRO A 15 18.59 -3.45 -13.63
C PRO A 15 19.28 -3.67 -12.29
N GLY A 16 18.71 -4.54 -11.48
CA GLY A 16 19.28 -4.96 -10.22
C GLY A 16 18.89 -4.14 -9.00
N ARG A 17 18.32 -2.94 -9.18
CA ARG A 17 17.97 -2.08 -8.04
C ARG A 17 16.81 -2.66 -7.24
N THR A 18 15.77 -3.13 -7.90
CA THR A 18 14.64 -3.77 -7.23
C THR A 18 15.08 -5.08 -6.55
N ALA A 19 15.95 -5.84 -7.20
CA ALA A 19 16.47 -7.07 -6.61
C ALA A 19 17.24 -6.78 -5.32
N LYS A 20 17.98 -5.69 -5.27
CA LYS A 20 18.74 -5.29 -4.07
C LYS A 20 17.79 -4.94 -2.92
N VAL A 21 16.68 -4.26 -3.20
CA VAL A 21 15.65 -3.94 -2.21
C VAL A 21 15.07 -5.24 -1.64
N ALA A 22 14.66 -6.15 -2.52
CA ALA A 22 14.06 -7.42 -2.12
C ALA A 22 15.04 -8.27 -1.30
N LYS A 23 16.30 -8.30 -1.69
CA LYS A 23 17.31 -9.06 -0.96
C LYS A 23 17.57 -8.47 0.43
N THR A 24 17.63 -7.15 0.53
CA THR A 24 17.83 -6.47 1.83
C THR A 24 16.72 -6.86 2.81
N LEU A 25 15.47 -6.85 2.35
CA LEU A 25 14.33 -7.22 3.19
C LEU A 25 14.34 -8.72 3.50
N SER A 26 14.66 -9.55 2.52
CA SER A 26 14.73 -11.00 2.71
C SER A 26 15.77 -11.38 3.76
N ASP A 27 16.95 -10.79 3.67
CA ASP A 27 18.03 -11.06 4.62
C ASP A 27 17.66 -10.66 6.05
N ALA A 28 16.78 -9.68 6.20
CA ALA A 28 16.28 -9.24 7.50
C ALA A 28 15.03 -10.02 7.96
N GLY A 29 14.55 -10.96 7.16
CA GLY A 29 13.37 -11.74 7.50
C GLY A 29 12.05 -10.97 7.37
N VAL A 30 12.04 -9.90 6.57
CA VAL A 30 10.83 -9.09 6.35
C VAL A 30 10.15 -9.54 5.07
N ASN A 31 8.87 -9.86 5.17
CA ASN A 31 8.07 -10.31 4.03
C ASN A 31 7.31 -9.17 3.38
N ILE A 32 7.32 -9.13 2.06
CA ILE A 32 6.57 -8.15 1.26
C ILE A 32 5.18 -8.73 1.00
N ARG A 33 4.15 -8.04 1.53
CA ARG A 33 2.75 -8.47 1.37
C ARG A 33 2.12 -7.92 0.10
N ALA A 34 2.49 -6.71 -0.27
CA ALA A 34 2.02 -6.04 -1.48
C ALA A 34 3.07 -5.08 -1.97
N LEU A 35 3.09 -4.84 -3.27
CA LEU A 35 4.13 -4.03 -3.89
C LEU A 35 3.61 -3.40 -5.17
N THR A 36 4.04 -2.17 -5.42
CA THR A 36 3.91 -1.55 -6.72
C THR A 36 5.18 -0.77 -7.03
N ILE A 37 5.54 -0.75 -8.30
CA ILE A 37 6.70 -0.02 -8.80
C ILE A 37 6.21 0.92 -9.88
N ALA A 38 6.48 2.21 -9.72
CA ALA A 38 6.13 3.22 -10.71
C ALA A 38 7.40 3.85 -11.27
N GLU A 39 7.44 3.93 -12.58
CA GLU A 39 8.54 4.54 -13.30
C GLU A 39 8.38 6.07 -13.27
N ALA A 40 9.49 6.77 -13.02
CA ALA A 40 9.53 8.23 -12.99
C ALA A 40 10.83 8.70 -13.66
N GLY A 41 10.99 8.36 -14.94
CA GLY A 41 12.19 8.68 -15.70
C GLY A 41 13.38 7.83 -15.26
N ASP A 42 14.45 8.49 -14.84
CA ASP A 42 15.67 7.81 -14.39
C ASP A 42 15.54 7.16 -13.01
N PHE A 43 14.42 7.38 -12.34
CA PHE A 43 14.14 6.84 -11.03
C PHE A 43 12.88 6.00 -11.04
N GLY A 44 12.71 5.19 -10.01
CA GLY A 44 11.48 4.47 -9.75
C GLY A 44 11.03 4.72 -8.32
N VAL A 45 9.73 4.63 -8.11
CA VAL A 45 9.13 4.69 -6.78
C VAL A 45 8.60 3.31 -6.47
N ILE A 46 9.08 2.70 -5.40
CA ILE A 46 8.60 1.39 -4.93
C ILE A 46 7.76 1.64 -3.69
N ARG A 47 6.51 1.18 -3.72
CA ARG A 47 5.62 1.25 -2.56
C ARG A 47 5.30 -0.15 -2.10
N MET A 48 5.45 -0.42 -0.81
CA MET A 48 5.31 -1.77 -0.28
C MET A 48 4.51 -1.78 1.02
N VAL A 49 3.72 -2.82 1.19
CA VAL A 49 3.16 -3.18 2.48
C VAL A 49 3.93 -4.40 2.97
N LEU A 50 4.54 -4.26 4.12
CA LEU A 50 5.41 -5.28 4.72
C LEU A 50 4.73 -5.88 5.94
N ASP A 51 5.11 -7.11 6.30
CA ASP A 51 4.63 -7.72 7.54
C ASP A 51 5.17 -7.00 8.79
N ASP A 52 6.33 -6.37 8.66
CA ASP A 52 6.94 -5.56 9.72
C ASP A 52 7.50 -4.28 9.10
N ALA A 53 6.66 -3.26 9.03
CA ALA A 53 7.01 -1.99 8.37
C ALA A 53 8.18 -1.27 9.06
N GLU A 54 8.20 -1.28 10.38
CA GLU A 54 9.25 -0.58 11.13
C GLU A 54 10.61 -1.22 10.92
N LYS A 55 10.67 -2.54 10.96
CA LYS A 55 11.92 -3.29 10.71
C LYS A 55 12.36 -3.08 9.27
N GLY A 56 11.43 -3.16 8.32
CA GLY A 56 11.75 -2.93 6.91
C GLY A 56 12.30 -1.54 6.67
N TYR A 57 11.65 -0.53 7.22
CA TYR A 57 12.10 0.85 7.12
C TYR A 57 13.53 1.00 7.65
N LYS A 58 13.78 0.45 8.83
CA LYS A 58 15.07 0.55 9.49
C LYS A 58 16.19 -0.11 8.66
N VAL A 59 15.98 -1.34 8.20
CA VAL A 59 17.06 -2.05 7.46
C VAL A 59 17.31 -1.41 6.10
N LEU A 60 16.28 -0.88 5.45
CA LEU A 60 16.46 -0.19 4.18
C LEU A 60 17.23 1.11 4.38
N LYS A 61 16.90 1.85 5.41
CA LYS A 61 17.61 3.09 5.74
C LYS A 61 19.07 2.82 6.08
N GLU A 62 19.36 1.77 6.85
CA GLU A 62 20.70 1.37 7.21
C GLU A 62 21.52 0.94 5.98
N ASN A 63 20.86 0.49 4.92
CA ASN A 63 21.50 0.10 3.67
C ASN A 63 21.50 1.23 2.63
N ALA A 64 21.39 2.45 3.08
CA ALA A 64 21.53 3.67 2.28
C ALA A 64 20.43 3.89 1.24
N PHE A 65 19.26 3.28 1.41
CA PHE A 65 18.12 3.59 0.56
C PHE A 65 17.42 4.85 1.06
N THR A 66 16.87 5.63 0.13
CA THR A 66 16.00 6.76 0.44
C THR A 66 14.60 6.21 0.68
N VAL A 67 14.20 6.18 1.93
CA VAL A 67 12.98 5.49 2.35
C VAL A 67 12.11 6.39 3.21
N SER A 68 10.80 6.26 3.08
CA SER A 68 9.82 6.96 3.90
C SER A 68 8.67 6.04 4.28
N MET A 69 7.91 6.42 5.31
CA MET A 69 6.69 5.72 5.69
C MET A 69 5.50 6.64 5.53
N THR A 70 4.40 6.07 5.06
CA THR A 70 3.18 6.80 4.75
C THR A 70 1.98 6.03 5.29
N ASP A 71 1.03 6.73 5.87
CA ASP A 71 -0.22 6.11 6.29
C ASP A 71 -1.12 5.86 5.08
N VAL A 72 -1.62 4.64 4.98
CA VAL A 72 -2.54 4.23 3.91
C VAL A 72 -3.70 3.47 4.51
N LEU A 73 -4.78 3.36 3.73
CA LEU A 73 -5.90 2.49 4.05
C LEU A 73 -5.81 1.22 3.23
N ALA A 74 -6.24 0.12 3.82
CA ALA A 74 -6.45 -1.12 3.09
C ALA A 74 -7.95 -1.41 3.14
N VAL A 75 -8.57 -1.45 1.98
CA VAL A 75 -10.02 -1.58 1.85
C VAL A 75 -10.35 -2.89 1.17
N GLU A 76 -11.25 -3.65 1.76
CA GLU A 76 -11.69 -4.90 1.15
C GLU A 76 -12.53 -4.59 -0.09
N MET A 77 -12.14 -5.15 -1.22
CA MET A 77 -12.74 -4.90 -2.52
C MET A 77 -13.26 -6.21 -3.10
N LYS A 78 -14.45 -6.16 -3.69
CA LYS A 78 -14.96 -7.32 -4.45
C LYS A 78 -14.15 -7.48 -5.71
N ASP A 79 -13.62 -8.67 -5.95
CA ASP A 79 -12.85 -8.98 -7.15
C ASP A 79 -13.80 -9.33 -8.30
N GLN A 80 -14.49 -8.30 -8.81
CA GLN A 80 -15.48 -8.41 -9.87
C GLN A 80 -15.65 -7.05 -10.54
N PRO A 81 -16.28 -7.00 -11.73
CA PRO A 81 -16.58 -5.72 -12.36
C PRO A 81 -17.38 -4.82 -11.42
N GLY A 82 -16.98 -3.55 -11.30
CA GLY A 82 -17.62 -2.59 -10.41
C GLY A 82 -17.08 -2.55 -8.99
N GLY A 83 -16.24 -3.53 -8.60
CA GLY A 83 -15.70 -3.55 -7.24
C GLY A 83 -14.87 -2.31 -6.90
N LEU A 84 -14.01 -1.91 -7.81
CA LEU A 84 -13.23 -0.68 -7.64
C LEU A 84 -14.12 0.56 -7.69
N TYR A 85 -15.06 0.60 -8.63
CA TYR A 85 -15.94 1.75 -8.81
C TYR A 85 -16.71 2.10 -7.53
N GLU A 86 -17.24 1.10 -6.84
CA GLU A 86 -17.99 1.29 -5.59
C GLU A 86 -17.17 2.07 -4.56
N ILE A 87 -15.90 1.73 -4.41
CA ILE A 87 -15.01 2.36 -3.44
C ILE A 87 -14.65 3.78 -3.87
N VAL A 88 -14.14 3.93 -5.09
CA VAL A 88 -13.62 5.23 -5.53
C VAL A 88 -14.75 6.23 -5.79
N ASN A 89 -15.93 5.76 -6.18
CA ASN A 89 -17.07 6.63 -6.33
C ASN A 89 -17.54 7.18 -4.97
N THR A 90 -17.57 6.33 -3.95
CA THR A 90 -17.92 6.77 -2.60
C THR A 90 -16.97 7.86 -2.12
N LEU A 91 -15.66 7.67 -2.36
CA LEU A 91 -14.67 8.68 -2.01
C LEU A 91 -14.85 9.97 -2.81
N GLY A 92 -15.04 9.84 -4.13
CA GLY A 92 -15.17 10.99 -5.01
C GLY A 92 -16.40 11.84 -4.71
N GLU A 93 -17.54 11.21 -4.43
CA GLU A 93 -18.77 11.92 -4.06
C GLU A 93 -18.61 12.72 -2.78
N ASN A 94 -17.70 12.30 -1.90
CA ASN A 94 -17.42 12.97 -0.64
C ASN A 94 -16.17 13.84 -0.71
N LYS A 95 -15.68 14.13 -1.91
CA LYS A 95 -14.54 15.01 -2.18
C LYS A 95 -13.25 14.55 -1.53
N VAL A 96 -13.07 13.24 -1.43
CA VAL A 96 -11.79 12.64 -1.01
C VAL A 96 -11.03 12.24 -2.26
N ASN A 97 -9.83 12.76 -2.41
CA ASN A 97 -9.00 12.46 -3.57
C ASN A 97 -8.16 11.20 -3.32
N VAL A 98 -8.12 10.34 -4.32
CA VAL A 98 -7.23 9.18 -4.30
C VAL A 98 -5.95 9.57 -5.01
N ASP A 99 -4.86 9.66 -4.27
CA ASP A 99 -3.56 10.02 -4.82
C ASP A 99 -2.98 8.88 -5.63
N TYR A 100 -3.09 7.66 -5.11
CA TYR A 100 -2.75 6.44 -5.82
C TYR A 100 -3.38 5.23 -5.11
N ALA A 101 -3.43 4.13 -5.83
CA ALA A 101 -3.97 2.89 -5.30
C ALA A 101 -3.33 1.69 -5.98
N TYR A 102 -3.24 0.59 -5.27
CA TYR A 102 -2.83 -0.68 -5.84
C TYR A 102 -3.48 -1.81 -5.04
N ALA A 103 -3.69 -2.94 -5.70
CA ALA A 103 -4.44 -4.03 -5.09
C ALA A 103 -3.65 -5.32 -5.10
N PHE A 104 -3.97 -6.21 -4.17
CA PHE A 104 -3.48 -7.57 -4.20
C PHE A 104 -4.64 -8.52 -3.89
N VAL A 105 -4.56 -9.72 -4.46
CA VAL A 105 -5.58 -10.73 -4.27
C VAL A 105 -5.34 -11.47 -2.96
N THR A 106 -6.41 -11.69 -2.20
CA THR A 106 -6.33 -12.45 -0.96
C THR A 106 -6.65 -13.93 -1.23
N ALA A 107 -6.39 -14.77 -0.23
CA ALA A 107 -6.76 -16.19 -0.30
C ALA A 107 -8.28 -16.41 -0.30
N LYS A 108 -9.06 -15.41 0.11
CA LYS A 108 -10.52 -15.49 0.10
C LYS A 108 -11.04 -15.30 -1.32
N ALA A 109 -11.92 -16.17 -1.74
CA ALA A 109 -12.50 -16.13 -3.08
C ALA A 109 -13.20 -14.80 -3.35
N GLN A 110 -12.97 -14.25 -4.56
CA GLN A 110 -13.62 -13.02 -5.04
C GLN A 110 -13.37 -11.79 -4.18
N ARG A 111 -12.29 -11.78 -3.42
CA ARG A 111 -11.89 -10.64 -2.61
C ARG A 111 -10.49 -10.19 -2.98
N ALA A 112 -10.30 -8.90 -2.90
CA ALA A 112 -8.99 -8.28 -3.07
C ALA A 112 -8.84 -7.22 -1.98
N MET A 113 -7.61 -6.83 -1.74
CA MET A 113 -7.31 -5.76 -0.80
C MET A 113 -6.78 -4.58 -1.58
N LEU A 114 -7.47 -3.45 -1.50
CA LEU A 114 -7.08 -2.23 -2.19
C LEU A 114 -6.34 -1.32 -1.22
N ILE A 115 -5.09 -1.04 -1.52
CA ILE A 115 -4.27 -0.10 -0.75
C ILE A 115 -4.50 1.29 -1.33
N LEU A 116 -4.90 2.24 -0.49
CA LEU A 116 -5.25 3.59 -0.90
C LEU A 116 -4.43 4.64 -0.17
N ARG A 117 -3.82 5.54 -0.92
CA ARG A 117 -3.33 6.79 -0.38
C ARG A 117 -4.34 7.87 -0.76
N VAL A 118 -4.86 8.55 0.25
CA VAL A 118 -5.88 9.60 0.07
C VAL A 118 -5.40 10.89 0.72
N ASP A 119 -6.00 12.01 0.32
CA ASP A 119 -5.64 13.32 0.86
C ASP A 119 -6.19 13.56 2.26
N ASP A 120 -7.27 12.87 2.64
CA ASP A 120 -7.90 13.00 3.97
C ASP A 120 -8.30 11.62 4.47
N ILE A 121 -7.39 10.99 5.21
CA ILE A 121 -7.57 9.61 5.66
C ILE A 121 -8.70 9.46 6.67
N ALA A 122 -8.89 10.44 7.57
CA ALA A 122 -9.96 10.39 8.56
C ALA A 122 -11.33 10.46 7.88
N LYS A 123 -11.49 11.35 6.92
CA LYS A 123 -12.72 11.49 6.15
C LYS A 123 -13.00 10.25 5.31
N ALA A 124 -11.96 9.72 4.66
CA ALA A 124 -12.07 8.50 3.87
C ALA A 124 -12.58 7.34 4.73
N ARG A 125 -11.98 7.16 5.89
CA ARG A 125 -12.37 6.12 6.84
C ARG A 125 -13.85 6.23 7.22
N LYS A 126 -14.28 7.45 7.51
CA LYS A 126 -15.67 7.71 7.89
C LYS A 126 -16.65 7.41 6.76
N VAL A 127 -16.41 7.94 5.56
CA VAL A 127 -17.36 7.77 4.46
C VAL A 127 -17.42 6.34 3.95
N LEU A 128 -16.31 5.61 4.00
CA LEU A 128 -16.31 4.20 3.63
C LEU A 128 -17.07 3.35 4.66
N SER A 129 -16.88 3.63 5.94
CA SER A 129 -17.58 2.94 7.02
C SER A 129 -19.09 3.19 6.96
N ASP A 130 -19.50 4.43 6.62
CA ASP A 130 -20.91 4.79 6.47
C ASP A 130 -21.59 4.00 5.35
N LYS A 131 -20.84 3.56 4.35
CA LYS A 131 -21.36 2.72 3.24
C LYS A 131 -21.11 1.22 3.50
N THR A 132 -20.74 0.85 4.71
CA THR A 132 -20.44 -0.53 5.10
C THR A 132 -19.35 -1.19 4.27
N ILE A 133 -18.44 -0.39 3.75
CA ILE A 133 -17.25 -0.88 3.04
C ILE A 133 -16.20 -1.19 4.11
N LYS A 134 -15.72 -2.42 4.12
CA LYS A 134 -14.81 -2.88 5.16
C LYS A 134 -13.40 -2.33 4.97
N ILE A 135 -12.87 -1.72 6.04
CA ILE A 135 -11.47 -1.28 6.09
C ILE A 135 -10.72 -2.30 6.93
N ALA A 136 -9.67 -2.86 6.38
CA ALA A 136 -8.87 -3.87 7.05
C ALA A 136 -8.00 -3.28 8.14
N THR A 137 -7.76 -4.05 9.17
CA THR A 137 -6.85 -3.68 10.25
C THR A 137 -5.42 -4.08 9.85
N LYS A 138 -4.45 -3.54 10.56
CA LYS A 138 -3.06 -3.88 10.39
C LYS A 138 -2.83 -5.40 10.53
N GLU A 139 -3.47 -6.02 11.51
CA GLU A 139 -3.33 -7.44 11.79
C GLU A 139 -3.87 -8.31 10.67
N GLU A 140 -4.90 -7.86 9.98
CA GLU A 140 -5.49 -8.62 8.87
C GLU A 140 -4.59 -8.65 7.63
N ILE A 141 -3.63 -7.73 7.53
CA ILE A 141 -2.74 -7.62 6.38
C ILE A 141 -1.37 -8.24 6.66
N GLN A 142 -0.90 -8.15 7.87
CA GLN A 142 0.40 -8.66 8.26
C GLN A 142 0.46 -10.18 8.39
#